data_9723775aecba37122068aeb85302b7b8
#
_entry.id   9723775aecba37122068aeb85302b7b8
#
_cell.length_a   1.000
_cell.length_b   1.000
_cell.length_c   1.000
_cell.angle_alpha   90.00
_cell.angle_beta   90.00
_cell.angle_gamma   90.00
#
_symmetry.space_group_name_H-M   'P 1'
#
loop_
_entity.id
_entity.type
_entity.pdbx_description
1 polymer ?
#
loop_
_entity_poly.entity_id
_entity_poly.type
_entity_poly.pdbx_seq_one_letter_code
_entity_poly.pdbx_strand_id
1 'polypeptide(L)'
;MNKTTETSFCSRPAALFACGRQSIRLPVPVYIRSSASVVGSREKQGPLGELFDFAGEDDLFGCDTWEDAESSLQRDALHLALQKAGLHSTDIRYLFAGDLLGQSIATSFGLMQYERPLFGLYGACSTCGLSLTLASLAVSGSFADFAACVTSSHFASAEKEFRFPLGYGSQRPLSASWTVTGSGACVLNRKKGKVKITGLTTGKVVDYGLKDSQNMGACMAPAACSTIAQNLKDFGREPEAYDQIITGDLGYVGQQILLDFLEKEGYQAVKNHKDCGILMYDQETQDTHAGGSGCGCSASVLAGYILPKIACGDWKRVLFVPTGALMSKVSFYEGNSVPGIAQGVVLEWADGEVEES
;
A
#
# COMPACT_ATOMS: atom_id res chain seq x y z
N MET A 1 23.76 -45.85 33.52
CA MET A 1 22.60 -46.07 32.65
C MET A 1 21.71 -44.86 32.72
N ASN A 2 22.01 -43.84 31.90
CA ASN A 2 21.16 -42.65 31.78
C ASN A 2 20.27 -42.82 30.53
N LYS A 3 18.98 -43.01 30.75
CA LYS A 3 17.97 -42.95 29.69
C LYS A 3 17.69 -41.48 29.40
N THR A 4 18.20 -40.97 28.30
CA THR A 4 17.74 -39.72 27.66
C THR A 4 16.34 -39.96 27.15
N THR A 5 15.36 -39.34 27.79
CA THR A 5 14.00 -39.21 27.27
C THR A 5 14.03 -38.27 26.08
N GLU A 6 13.95 -38.83 24.88
CA GLU A 6 13.61 -38.05 23.66
C GLU A 6 12.20 -37.52 23.82
N THR A 7 12.08 -36.23 24.06
CA THR A 7 10.80 -35.51 23.94
C THR A 7 10.40 -35.48 22.46
N SER A 8 9.45 -36.34 22.13
CA SER A 8 8.74 -36.31 20.88
C SER A 8 8.17 -34.89 20.67
N PHE A 9 8.77 -34.10 19.77
CA PHE A 9 8.17 -32.89 19.29
C PHE A 9 6.89 -33.28 18.54
N CYS A 10 5.75 -33.10 19.22
CA CYS A 10 4.42 -33.16 18.59
C CYS A 10 4.44 -32.26 17.39
N SER A 11 4.37 -32.82 16.17
CA SER A 11 4.29 -32.06 14.92
C SER A 11 3.05 -31.18 14.99
N ARG A 12 3.25 -29.85 15.14
CA ARG A 12 2.13 -28.91 15.09
C ARG A 12 1.40 -29.11 13.74
N PRO A 13 0.07 -29.22 13.74
CA PRO A 13 -0.65 -29.28 12.48
C PRO A 13 -0.26 -28.05 11.65
N ALA A 14 0.05 -28.24 10.36
CA ALA A 14 0.36 -27.15 9.44
C ALA A 14 -0.82 -26.17 9.43
N ALA A 15 -0.52 -24.87 9.46
CA ALA A 15 -1.57 -23.84 9.37
C ALA A 15 -2.32 -24.03 8.05
N LEU A 16 -3.62 -24.26 8.12
CA LEU A 16 -4.45 -24.76 7.02
C LEU A 16 -4.40 -23.85 5.76
N PHE A 17 -4.19 -22.55 5.94
CA PHE A 17 -4.20 -21.54 4.86
C PHE A 17 -2.83 -20.92 4.60
N ALA A 18 -1.80 -21.35 5.34
CA ALA A 18 -0.44 -20.92 5.06
C ALA A 18 0.04 -21.52 3.73
N CYS A 19 0.64 -20.69 2.91
CA CYS A 19 1.23 -21.07 1.64
C CYS A 19 2.72 -20.73 1.71
N GLY A 20 3.58 -21.73 1.69
CA GLY A 20 5.01 -21.57 1.85
C GLY A 20 5.43 -20.92 3.17
N ARG A 21 6.30 -19.88 3.10
CA ARG A 21 6.92 -19.30 4.29
C ARG A 21 6.23 -18.03 4.81
N GLN A 22 5.70 -17.20 3.92
CA GLN A 22 5.17 -15.87 4.26
C GLN A 22 3.78 -15.62 3.68
N SER A 23 3.33 -16.49 2.76
CA SER A 23 2.09 -16.25 2.04
C SER A 23 0.90 -16.98 2.67
N ILE A 24 -0.26 -16.44 2.39
CA ILE A 24 -1.56 -16.97 2.82
C ILE A 24 -2.45 -17.06 1.58
N ARG A 25 -3.04 -18.22 1.35
CA ARG A 25 -4.14 -18.36 0.41
C ARG A 25 -5.44 -18.16 1.19
N LEU A 26 -6.19 -17.13 0.83
CA LEU A 26 -7.44 -16.86 1.55
C LEU A 26 -8.43 -18.04 1.37
N PRO A 27 -9.00 -18.58 2.45
CA PRO A 27 -9.98 -19.67 2.38
C PRO A 27 -11.25 -19.27 1.64
N VAL A 28 -11.64 -18.00 1.79
CA VAL A 28 -12.74 -17.39 1.06
C VAL A 28 -12.19 -16.12 0.41
N PRO A 29 -12.33 -15.96 -0.89
CA PRO A 29 -11.94 -14.73 -1.57
C PRO A 29 -12.64 -13.51 -0.98
N VAL A 30 -11.92 -12.40 -0.89
CA VAL A 30 -12.44 -11.13 -0.41
C VAL A 30 -12.59 -10.20 -1.60
N TYR A 31 -13.77 -9.64 -1.78
CA TYR A 31 -14.06 -8.74 -2.88
C TYR A 31 -13.91 -7.29 -2.47
N ILE A 32 -13.36 -6.49 -3.36
CA ILE A 32 -13.40 -5.04 -3.25
C ILE A 32 -14.76 -4.56 -3.76
N ARG A 33 -15.63 -4.18 -2.83
CA ARG A 33 -16.99 -3.72 -3.09
C ARG A 33 -16.99 -2.36 -3.78
N SER A 34 -16.13 -1.47 -3.30
CA SER A 34 -15.94 -0.13 -3.83
C SER A 34 -14.55 0.39 -3.46
N SER A 35 -14.11 1.41 -4.17
CA SER A 35 -12.90 2.18 -3.85
C SER A 35 -13.10 3.64 -4.20
N ALA A 36 -12.35 4.51 -3.54
CA ALA A 36 -12.30 5.93 -3.86
C ALA A 36 -10.91 6.50 -3.64
N SER A 37 -10.59 7.56 -4.37
CA SER A 37 -9.33 8.30 -4.31
C SER A 37 -9.59 9.79 -4.21
N VAL A 38 -8.86 10.45 -3.31
CA VAL A 38 -8.85 11.91 -3.15
C VAL A 38 -7.40 12.36 -3.24
N VAL A 39 -7.10 13.35 -4.06
CA VAL A 39 -5.72 13.79 -4.31
C VAL A 39 -5.59 15.31 -4.30
N GLY A 40 -4.35 15.80 -4.19
CA GLY A 40 -4.02 17.21 -4.29
C GLY A 40 -4.01 17.74 -5.72
N SER A 41 -3.84 19.06 -5.83
CA SER A 41 -3.80 19.77 -7.10
C SER A 41 -2.62 19.35 -7.99
N ARG A 42 -1.48 19.00 -7.36
CA ARG A 42 -0.28 18.55 -8.08
C ARG A 42 -0.46 17.15 -8.68
N GLU A 43 -1.11 16.25 -7.97
CA GLU A 43 -1.44 14.90 -8.41
C GLU A 43 -2.48 14.93 -9.54
N LYS A 44 -3.42 15.89 -9.48
CA LYS A 44 -4.39 16.16 -10.55
C LYS A 44 -3.74 16.56 -11.87
N GLN A 45 -2.59 17.21 -11.82
CA GLN A 45 -1.81 17.60 -13.01
C GLN A 45 -0.98 16.46 -13.59
N GLY A 46 -0.87 15.34 -12.88
CA GLY A 46 -0.11 14.17 -13.31
C GLY A 46 -0.84 13.31 -14.35
N PRO A 47 -0.16 12.28 -14.89
CA PRO A 47 -0.71 11.43 -15.95
C PRO A 47 -2.02 10.72 -15.60
N LEU A 48 -2.25 10.46 -14.31
CA LEU A 48 -3.45 9.78 -13.80
C LEU A 48 -4.52 10.76 -13.29
N GLY A 49 -4.31 12.07 -13.40
CA GLY A 49 -5.15 13.08 -12.75
C GLY A 49 -6.65 12.97 -13.02
N GLU A 50 -7.04 12.63 -14.25
CA GLU A 50 -8.45 12.47 -14.64
C GLU A 50 -9.10 11.17 -14.15
N LEU A 51 -8.31 10.26 -13.55
CA LEU A 51 -8.79 8.98 -13.06
C LEU A 51 -9.12 9.00 -11.55
N PHE A 52 -8.72 10.05 -10.84
CA PHE A 52 -9.03 10.21 -9.43
C PHE A 52 -10.43 10.74 -9.22
N ASP A 53 -11.10 10.30 -8.15
CA ASP A 53 -12.50 10.63 -7.89
C ASP A 53 -12.70 12.09 -7.47
N PHE A 54 -11.75 12.64 -6.73
CA PHE A 54 -11.76 14.03 -6.31
C PHE A 54 -10.34 14.57 -6.24
N ALA A 55 -10.17 15.83 -6.60
CA ALA A 55 -8.92 16.57 -6.45
C ALA A 55 -9.18 17.93 -5.80
N GLY A 56 -8.38 18.24 -4.77
CA GLY A 56 -8.42 19.55 -4.12
C GLY A 56 -7.95 20.68 -5.05
N GLU A 57 -8.44 21.87 -4.82
CA GLU A 57 -7.99 23.07 -5.55
C GLU A 57 -6.61 23.55 -5.03
N ASP A 58 -6.36 23.32 -3.74
CA ASP A 58 -5.11 23.64 -3.07
C ASP A 58 -4.67 22.51 -2.11
N ASP A 59 -3.52 22.65 -1.47
CA ASP A 59 -2.94 21.64 -0.57
C ASP A 59 -3.52 21.68 0.85
N LEU A 60 -4.36 22.66 1.18
CA LEU A 60 -5.00 22.78 2.49
C LEU A 60 -6.42 22.19 2.53
N PHE A 61 -7.04 21.95 1.37
CA PHE A 61 -8.41 21.38 1.31
C PHE A 61 -9.43 22.14 2.16
N GLY A 62 -9.24 23.48 2.26
CA GLY A 62 -10.06 24.35 3.09
C GLY A 62 -9.80 24.25 4.60
N CYS A 63 -8.74 23.60 5.03
CA CYS A 63 -8.32 23.50 6.43
C CYS A 63 -7.27 24.55 6.79
N ASP A 64 -7.05 24.76 8.09
CA ASP A 64 -6.07 25.75 8.59
C ASP A 64 -4.63 25.17 8.68
N THR A 65 -4.50 23.84 8.79
CA THR A 65 -3.20 23.14 8.91
C THR A 65 -3.09 22.00 7.91
N TRP A 66 -1.85 21.61 7.61
CA TRP A 66 -1.58 20.48 6.71
C TRP A 66 -2.00 19.12 7.30
N GLU A 67 -1.92 18.99 8.63
CA GLU A 67 -2.37 17.79 9.35
C GLU A 67 -3.90 17.63 9.28
N ASP A 68 -4.63 18.74 9.40
CA ASP A 68 -6.08 18.75 9.22
C ASP A 68 -6.46 18.47 7.77
N ALA A 69 -5.69 19.02 6.82
CA ALA A 69 -5.85 18.71 5.40
C ALA A 69 -5.67 17.21 5.13
N GLU A 70 -4.63 16.58 5.69
CA GLU A 70 -4.43 15.13 5.55
C GLU A 70 -5.56 14.33 6.21
N SER A 71 -6.04 14.77 7.38
CA SER A 71 -7.22 14.18 8.04
C SER A 71 -8.46 14.24 7.15
N SER A 72 -8.66 15.38 6.46
CA SER A 72 -9.79 15.55 5.53
C SER A 72 -9.70 14.62 4.33
N LEU A 73 -8.49 14.36 3.79
CA LEU A 73 -8.29 13.40 2.71
C LEU A 73 -8.80 12.00 3.07
N GLN A 74 -8.49 11.50 4.27
CA GLN A 74 -8.97 10.19 4.73
C GLN A 74 -10.49 10.16 4.90
N ARG A 75 -11.02 11.20 5.54
CA ARG A 75 -12.47 11.35 5.72
C ARG A 75 -13.20 11.30 4.39
N ASP A 76 -12.76 12.09 3.43
CA ASP A 76 -13.46 12.24 2.16
C ASP A 76 -13.29 11.00 1.28
N ALA A 77 -12.12 10.35 1.28
CA ALA A 77 -11.92 9.08 0.59
C ALA A 77 -12.83 7.98 1.13
N LEU A 78 -12.94 7.84 2.45
CA LEU A 78 -13.85 6.86 3.07
C LEU A 78 -15.32 7.19 2.76
N HIS A 79 -15.70 8.47 2.85
CA HIS A 79 -17.06 8.92 2.52
C HIS A 79 -17.45 8.53 1.09
N LEU A 80 -16.61 8.85 0.12
CA LEU A 80 -16.84 8.50 -1.29
C LEU A 80 -16.88 6.99 -1.52
N ALA A 81 -16.01 6.21 -0.86
CA ALA A 81 -16.01 4.77 -0.97
C ALA A 81 -17.31 4.16 -0.41
N LEU A 82 -17.80 4.64 0.73
CA LEU A 82 -19.07 4.22 1.31
C LEU A 82 -20.27 4.60 0.41
N GLN A 83 -20.27 5.81 -0.12
CA GLN A 83 -21.30 6.27 -1.06
C GLN A 83 -21.37 5.37 -2.29
N LYS A 84 -20.23 5.07 -2.92
CA LYS A 84 -20.15 4.15 -4.07
C LYS A 84 -20.60 2.73 -3.73
N ALA A 85 -20.38 2.27 -2.50
CA ALA A 85 -20.83 0.96 -2.03
C ALA A 85 -22.34 0.91 -1.77
N GLY A 86 -22.99 2.06 -1.59
CA GLY A 86 -24.37 2.16 -1.09
C GLY A 86 -24.49 1.75 0.38
N LEU A 87 -23.47 2.08 1.20
CA LEU A 87 -23.37 1.67 2.59
C LEU A 87 -23.29 2.91 3.51
N HIS A 88 -23.78 2.72 4.74
CA HIS A 88 -23.56 3.64 5.86
C HIS A 88 -22.31 3.23 6.66
N SER A 89 -21.74 4.16 7.42
CA SER A 89 -20.61 3.84 8.31
C SER A 89 -20.95 2.73 9.31
N THR A 90 -22.20 2.64 9.72
CA THR A 90 -22.71 1.61 10.64
C THR A 90 -22.62 0.18 10.09
N ASP A 91 -22.54 0.01 8.77
CA ASP A 91 -22.39 -1.29 8.14
C ASP A 91 -20.94 -1.80 8.23
N ILE A 92 -19.99 -0.90 8.43
CA ILE A 92 -18.57 -1.22 8.56
C ILE A 92 -18.27 -1.70 9.98
N ARG A 93 -17.78 -2.93 10.10
CA ARG A 93 -17.40 -3.49 11.39
C ARG A 93 -16.08 -2.94 11.91
N TYR A 94 -15.08 -2.85 11.04
CA TYR A 94 -13.72 -2.41 11.38
C TYR A 94 -13.15 -1.48 10.32
N LEU A 95 -12.40 -0.47 10.77
CA LEU A 95 -11.52 0.35 9.96
C LEU A 95 -10.08 -0.12 10.16
N PHE A 96 -9.34 -0.28 9.06
CA PHE A 96 -7.91 -0.55 9.03
C PHE A 96 -7.25 0.62 8.32
N ALA A 97 -6.60 1.50 9.07
CA ALA A 97 -6.17 2.77 8.52
C ALA A 97 -4.84 3.25 9.09
N GLY A 98 -4.17 4.11 8.36
CA GLY A 98 -2.93 4.72 8.78
C GLY A 98 -2.46 5.82 7.84
N ASP A 99 -1.42 6.51 8.29
CA ASP A 99 -0.76 7.61 7.60
C ASP A 99 0.76 7.56 7.85
N LEU A 100 1.50 8.58 7.44
CA LEU A 100 2.95 8.66 7.65
C LEU A 100 3.37 9.42 8.93
N LEU A 101 2.40 10.01 9.64
CA LEU A 101 2.68 10.85 10.79
C LEU A 101 2.89 10.04 12.07
N GLY A 102 3.57 10.62 13.02
CA GLY A 102 3.73 10.04 14.35
C GLY A 102 2.37 9.77 15.00
N GLN A 103 2.23 8.58 15.57
CA GLN A 103 1.03 8.09 16.25
C GLN A 103 -0.24 8.04 15.37
N SER A 104 -0.09 8.07 14.04
CA SER A 104 -1.20 8.06 13.07
C SER A 104 -2.24 9.15 13.37
N ILE A 105 -1.77 10.37 13.55
CA ILE A 105 -2.62 11.47 14.03
C ILE A 105 -3.64 11.92 12.99
N ALA A 106 -3.25 11.95 11.70
CA ALA A 106 -4.19 12.28 10.63
C ALA A 106 -5.32 11.26 10.53
N THR A 107 -5.01 9.98 10.68
CA THR A 107 -5.98 8.89 10.70
C THR A 107 -6.96 9.03 11.86
N SER A 108 -6.44 9.33 13.05
CA SER A 108 -7.27 9.46 14.25
C SER A 108 -8.31 10.57 14.11
N PHE A 109 -7.91 11.76 13.69
CA PHE A 109 -8.81 12.89 13.50
C PHE A 109 -9.70 12.74 12.26
N GLY A 110 -9.18 12.21 11.17
CA GLY A 110 -9.93 12.02 9.92
C GLY A 110 -11.09 11.03 10.05
N LEU A 111 -10.91 9.98 10.87
CA LEU A 111 -11.86 8.87 10.94
C LEU A 111 -12.73 8.85 12.20
N MET A 112 -12.45 9.69 13.22
CA MET A 112 -13.18 9.70 14.49
C MET A 112 -14.70 9.89 14.33
N GLN A 113 -15.12 10.70 13.35
CA GLN A 113 -16.54 10.97 13.10
C GLN A 113 -17.37 9.75 12.66
N TYR A 114 -16.71 8.70 12.16
CA TYR A 114 -17.39 7.48 11.72
C TYR A 114 -17.77 6.57 12.90
N GLU A 115 -17.22 6.81 14.09
CA GLU A 115 -17.49 6.06 15.33
C GLU A 115 -17.37 4.54 15.15
N ARG A 116 -16.38 4.10 14.38
CA ARG A 116 -16.13 2.67 14.10
C ARG A 116 -14.87 2.18 14.79
N PRO A 117 -14.83 0.91 15.25
CA PRO A 117 -13.60 0.32 15.78
C PRO A 117 -12.47 0.44 14.76
N LEU A 118 -11.35 1.03 15.20
CA LEU A 118 -10.20 1.37 14.37
C LEU A 118 -8.98 0.54 14.75
N PHE A 119 -8.39 -0.11 13.76
CA PHE A 119 -7.03 -0.60 13.80
C PHE A 119 -6.11 0.45 13.17
N GLY A 120 -5.44 1.24 14.01
CA GLY A 120 -4.41 2.18 13.59
C GLY A 120 -3.15 1.42 13.19
N LEU A 121 -2.69 1.60 11.95
CA LEU A 121 -1.61 0.82 11.35
C LEU A 121 -0.44 1.72 10.97
N TYR A 122 0.77 1.19 11.14
CA TYR A 122 1.97 1.86 10.66
C TYR A 122 2.94 0.86 9.99
N GLY A 123 3.18 1.06 8.72
CA GLY A 123 4.17 0.35 7.90
C GLY A 123 4.87 1.31 6.95
N ALA A 124 5.00 2.58 7.33
CA ALA A 124 5.40 3.67 6.45
C ALA A 124 4.57 3.66 5.16
N CYS A 125 5.16 3.86 3.99
CA CYS A 125 4.43 3.87 2.71
C CYS A 125 3.73 2.54 2.40
N SER A 126 4.14 1.40 3.00
CA SER A 126 3.49 0.10 2.81
C SER A 126 2.16 -0.07 3.56
N THR A 127 1.74 0.93 4.35
CA THR A 127 0.51 0.87 5.17
C THR A 127 -0.74 0.54 4.35
N CYS A 128 -0.80 0.96 3.09
CA CYS A 128 -1.88 0.59 2.17
C CYS A 128 -1.98 -0.94 2.00
N GLY A 129 -0.87 -1.63 1.72
CA GLY A 129 -0.85 -3.09 1.61
C GLY A 129 -1.10 -3.79 2.94
N LEU A 130 -0.61 -3.23 4.05
CA LEU A 130 -0.85 -3.74 5.39
C LEU A 130 -2.34 -3.67 5.76
N SER A 131 -3.00 -2.55 5.47
CA SER A 131 -4.43 -2.36 5.74
C SER A 131 -5.28 -3.34 4.93
N LEU A 132 -4.98 -3.52 3.64
CA LEU A 132 -5.64 -4.51 2.78
C LEU A 132 -5.43 -5.94 3.29
N THR A 133 -4.22 -6.27 3.74
CA THR A 133 -3.89 -7.59 4.29
C THR A 133 -4.74 -7.89 5.52
N LEU A 134 -4.75 -7.01 6.51
CA LEU A 134 -5.47 -7.24 7.76
C LEU A 134 -7.00 -7.22 7.59
N ALA A 135 -7.52 -6.29 6.78
CA ALA A 135 -8.94 -6.26 6.46
C ALA A 135 -9.39 -7.53 5.71
N SER A 136 -8.56 -8.02 4.78
CA SER A 136 -8.84 -9.26 4.07
C SER A 136 -8.87 -10.48 5.00
N LEU A 137 -7.95 -10.54 5.97
CA LEU A 137 -7.97 -11.61 6.98
C LEU A 137 -9.23 -11.53 7.85
N ALA A 138 -9.63 -10.32 8.27
CA ALA A 138 -10.83 -10.14 9.09
C ALA A 138 -12.11 -10.53 8.32
N VAL A 139 -12.23 -10.16 7.05
CA VAL A 139 -13.39 -10.48 6.21
C VAL A 139 -13.39 -11.97 5.83
N SER A 140 -12.26 -12.52 5.36
CA SER A 140 -12.16 -13.93 4.98
C SER A 140 -12.35 -14.87 6.17
N GLY A 141 -11.88 -14.46 7.37
CA GLY A 141 -12.06 -15.18 8.63
C GLY A 141 -13.46 -15.05 9.26
N SER A 142 -14.39 -14.37 8.61
CA SER A 142 -15.75 -14.13 9.11
C SER A 142 -15.85 -13.29 10.39
N PHE A 143 -14.81 -12.48 10.68
CA PHE A 143 -14.86 -11.51 11.78
C PHE A 143 -15.57 -10.21 11.41
N ALA A 144 -15.76 -9.96 10.10
CA ALA A 144 -16.48 -8.82 9.58
C ALA A 144 -17.20 -9.18 8.27
N ASP A 145 -18.43 -8.71 8.08
CA ASP A 145 -19.11 -8.75 6.78
C ASP A 145 -18.57 -7.66 5.86
N PHE A 146 -18.35 -6.46 6.41
CA PHE A 146 -17.71 -5.34 5.76
C PHE A 146 -16.58 -4.79 6.62
N ALA A 147 -15.46 -4.53 5.99
CA ALA A 147 -14.34 -3.78 6.56
C ALA A 147 -13.90 -2.70 5.56
N ALA A 148 -13.33 -1.61 6.06
CA ALA A 148 -12.78 -0.57 5.20
C ALA A 148 -11.29 -0.36 5.48
N CYS A 149 -10.52 -0.13 4.40
CA CYS A 149 -9.12 0.27 4.41
C CYS A 149 -9.04 1.73 4.00
N VAL A 150 -8.26 2.53 4.71
CA VAL A 150 -8.02 3.94 4.37
C VAL A 150 -6.57 4.27 4.67
N THR A 151 -5.86 4.85 3.71
CA THR A 151 -4.51 5.36 3.96
C THR A 151 -4.28 6.64 3.20
N SER A 152 -3.50 7.53 3.81
CA SER A 152 -3.17 8.84 3.24
C SER A 152 -1.70 9.18 3.43
N SER A 153 -1.25 10.12 2.66
CA SER A 153 -0.07 10.93 2.91
C SER A 153 -0.33 12.35 2.42
N HIS A 154 0.39 13.30 2.98
CA HIS A 154 0.35 14.69 2.55
C HIS A 154 1.78 15.23 2.48
N PHE A 155 2.12 15.91 1.38
CA PHE A 155 3.47 16.43 1.15
C PHE A 155 4.02 17.19 2.36
N ALA A 156 3.34 18.24 2.78
CA ALA A 156 3.89 19.14 3.79
C ALA A 156 3.88 18.55 5.20
N SER A 157 2.86 17.76 5.58
CA SER A 157 2.80 17.13 6.90
C SER A 157 3.85 16.04 7.05
N ALA A 158 4.07 15.21 6.03
CA ALA A 158 5.01 14.10 6.08
C ALA A 158 6.45 14.55 5.87
N GLU A 159 6.74 15.40 4.87
CA GLU A 159 8.13 15.73 4.53
C GLU A 159 8.86 16.54 5.61
N LYS A 160 8.17 17.31 6.42
CA LYS A 160 8.78 17.97 7.57
C LYS A 160 9.29 17.00 8.65
N GLU A 161 8.89 15.72 8.59
CA GLU A 161 9.37 14.69 9.49
C GLU A 161 10.80 14.20 9.15
N PHE A 162 11.19 14.25 7.88
CA PHE A 162 12.48 13.72 7.43
C PHE A 162 13.29 14.70 6.56
N ARG A 163 12.68 15.74 6.02
CA ARG A 163 13.34 16.78 5.22
C ARG A 163 13.40 18.08 6.00
N PHE A 164 14.49 18.27 6.72
CA PHE A 164 14.64 19.43 7.60
C PHE A 164 15.95 20.17 7.31
N PRO A 165 15.90 21.52 7.25
CA PRO A 165 14.69 22.34 7.27
C PRO A 165 13.92 22.27 5.94
N LEU A 166 12.59 22.26 6.02
CA LEU A 166 11.69 22.12 4.86
C LEU A 166 11.88 23.24 3.83
N GLY A 167 12.32 24.42 4.26
CA GLY A 167 12.62 25.55 3.37
C GLY A 167 13.73 25.26 2.34
N TYR A 168 14.55 24.23 2.53
CA TYR A 168 15.52 23.75 1.54
C TYR A 168 14.98 22.61 0.67
N GLY A 169 13.68 22.41 0.64
CA GLY A 169 13.03 21.34 -0.12
C GLY A 169 13.34 21.33 -1.63
N SER A 170 13.75 22.49 -2.20
CA SER A 170 14.21 22.57 -3.59
C SER A 170 15.60 21.92 -3.83
N GLN A 171 16.37 21.67 -2.78
CA GLN A 171 17.69 21.04 -2.86
C GLN A 171 17.60 19.53 -2.69
N ARG A 172 16.80 18.89 -3.50
CA ARG A 172 16.61 17.43 -3.50
C ARG A 172 17.58 16.76 -4.49
N PRO A 173 18.25 15.63 -4.11
CA PRO A 173 18.99 14.84 -5.08
C PRO A 173 18.03 14.19 -6.09
N LEU A 174 18.54 13.74 -7.24
CA LEU A 174 17.74 13.05 -8.26
C LEU A 174 17.15 11.72 -7.78
N SER A 175 17.69 11.16 -6.69
CA SER A 175 17.15 9.95 -6.04
C SER A 175 15.96 10.22 -5.12
N ALA A 176 15.70 11.49 -4.75
CA ALA A 176 14.60 11.83 -3.87
C ALA A 176 13.24 11.73 -4.59
N SER A 177 12.26 11.20 -3.90
CA SER A 177 10.87 11.20 -4.33
C SER A 177 10.10 12.39 -3.75
N TRP A 178 8.94 12.65 -4.29
CA TRP A 178 7.98 13.64 -3.80
C TRP A 178 6.84 12.95 -3.06
N THR A 179 6.57 13.33 -1.82
CA THR A 179 5.45 12.75 -1.07
C THR A 179 4.12 13.17 -1.72
N VAL A 180 3.32 12.19 -2.07
CA VAL A 180 2.00 12.38 -2.68
C VAL A 180 1.03 12.92 -1.65
N THR A 181 0.31 13.98 -2.01
CA THR A 181 -0.85 14.48 -1.29
C THR A 181 -2.08 13.70 -1.77
N GLY A 182 -2.50 12.70 -1.03
CA GLY A 182 -3.62 11.87 -1.44
C GLY A 182 -4.02 10.83 -0.41
N SER A 183 -5.21 10.29 -0.62
CA SER A 183 -5.79 9.20 0.15
C SER A 183 -6.52 8.24 -0.77
N GLY A 184 -6.49 6.97 -0.41
CA GLY A 184 -7.31 5.96 -1.04
C GLY A 184 -8.07 5.14 0.01
N ALA A 185 -9.32 4.82 -0.30
CA ALA A 185 -10.16 3.98 0.52
C ALA A 185 -10.71 2.79 -0.28
N CYS A 186 -10.82 1.62 0.36
CA CYS A 186 -11.45 0.43 -0.18
C CYS A 186 -12.44 -0.15 0.83
N VAL A 187 -13.62 -0.54 0.38
CA VAL A 187 -14.60 -1.31 1.17
C VAL A 187 -14.54 -2.77 0.71
N LEU A 188 -14.33 -3.67 1.66
CA LEU A 188 -14.15 -5.10 1.42
C LEU A 188 -15.32 -5.90 1.97
N ASN A 189 -15.69 -6.98 1.26
CA ASN A 189 -16.70 -7.94 1.68
C ASN A 189 -16.42 -9.35 1.12
N ARG A 190 -17.31 -10.33 1.43
CA ARG A 190 -17.19 -11.71 0.93
C ARG A 190 -18.07 -12.02 -0.28
N LYS A 191 -18.94 -11.12 -0.71
CA LYS A 191 -20.03 -11.49 -1.63
C LYS A 191 -19.96 -10.87 -3.01
N LYS A 192 -19.55 -9.62 -3.13
CA LYS A 192 -19.70 -8.87 -4.41
C LYS A 192 -18.53 -7.95 -4.69
N GLY A 193 -18.05 -7.95 -5.90
CA GLY A 193 -17.07 -7.04 -6.45
C GLY A 193 -16.50 -7.58 -7.76
N LYS A 194 -16.06 -6.71 -8.63
CA LYS A 194 -15.39 -7.07 -9.89
C LYS A 194 -13.90 -7.42 -9.71
N VAL A 195 -13.36 -7.14 -8.51
CA VAL A 195 -11.99 -7.46 -8.13
C VAL A 195 -12.01 -8.23 -6.84
N LYS A 196 -11.25 -9.31 -6.76
CA LYS A 196 -11.10 -10.14 -5.56
C LYS A 196 -9.65 -10.23 -5.11
N ILE A 197 -9.45 -10.31 -3.81
CA ILE A 197 -8.18 -10.63 -3.16
C ILE A 197 -8.18 -12.12 -2.87
N THR A 198 -7.18 -12.85 -3.38
CA THR A 198 -7.11 -14.31 -3.28
C THR A 198 -5.91 -14.79 -2.49
N GLY A 199 -4.89 -13.96 -2.36
CA GLY A 199 -3.65 -14.30 -1.68
C GLY A 199 -2.94 -13.09 -1.11
N LEU A 200 -2.18 -13.33 -0.05
CA LEU A 200 -1.42 -12.32 0.68
C LEU A 200 -0.01 -12.81 0.92
N THR A 201 0.98 -11.93 0.86
CA THR A 201 2.36 -12.21 1.25
C THR A 201 2.81 -11.14 2.22
N THR A 202 2.85 -11.48 3.50
CA THR A 202 3.29 -10.55 4.54
C THR A 202 4.80 -10.37 4.46
N GLY A 203 5.24 -9.13 4.31
CA GLY A 203 6.65 -8.79 4.23
C GLY A 203 7.38 -8.90 5.58
N LYS A 204 8.67 -9.08 5.50
CA LYS A 204 9.59 -8.94 6.63
C LYS A 204 10.37 -7.65 6.52
N VAL A 205 10.86 -7.14 7.63
CA VAL A 205 11.78 -6.01 7.65
C VAL A 205 13.13 -6.47 7.06
N VAL A 206 13.63 -5.73 6.08
CA VAL A 206 14.91 -5.97 5.40
C VAL A 206 15.77 -4.73 5.53
N ASP A 207 17.00 -4.88 6.02
CA ASP A 207 17.94 -3.78 6.22
C ASP A 207 19.28 -4.10 5.54
N TYR A 208 19.67 -3.27 4.57
CA TYR A 208 20.97 -3.33 3.91
C TYR A 208 21.94 -2.27 4.41
N GLY A 209 21.64 -1.61 5.53
CA GLY A 209 22.51 -0.64 6.17
C GLY A 209 22.54 0.74 5.49
N LEU A 210 21.59 1.02 4.57
CA LEU A 210 21.49 2.33 3.94
C LEU A 210 20.96 3.36 4.92
N LYS A 211 21.57 4.57 4.91
CA LYS A 211 21.27 5.66 5.84
C LYS A 211 20.76 6.93 5.15
N ASP A 212 20.65 6.90 3.83
CA ASP A 212 20.25 8.06 3.04
C ASP A 212 18.73 8.16 2.94
N SER A 213 18.14 9.04 3.75
CA SER A 213 16.70 9.33 3.73
C SER A 213 16.22 9.99 2.42
N GLN A 214 17.14 10.52 1.61
CA GLN A 214 16.84 11.11 0.30
C GLN A 214 16.88 10.07 -0.83
N ASN A 215 17.12 8.79 -0.50
CA ASN A 215 17.10 7.67 -1.46
C ASN A 215 16.27 6.50 -0.90
N MET A 216 15.01 6.79 -0.58
CA MET A 216 14.10 5.80 0.01
C MET A 216 13.85 4.62 -0.93
N GLY A 217 13.85 4.86 -2.26
CA GLY A 217 13.70 3.78 -3.24
C GLY A 217 14.76 2.70 -3.09
N ALA A 218 16.04 3.09 -2.88
CA ALA A 218 17.12 2.15 -2.63
C ALA A 218 16.96 1.43 -1.28
N CYS A 219 16.44 2.09 -0.25
CA CYS A 219 16.16 1.48 1.05
C CYS A 219 15.04 0.43 0.97
N MET A 220 14.01 0.67 0.15
CA MET A 220 12.82 -0.19 0.02
C MET A 220 13.00 -1.35 -0.97
N ALA A 221 13.83 -1.18 -2.00
CA ALA A 221 13.99 -2.18 -3.07
C ALA A 221 14.36 -3.59 -2.58
N PRO A 222 15.24 -3.80 -1.57
CA PRO A 222 15.52 -5.12 -1.01
C PRO A 222 14.30 -5.80 -0.39
N ALA A 223 13.44 -5.04 0.30
CA ALA A 223 12.23 -5.57 0.89
C ALA A 223 11.18 -5.92 -0.17
N ALA A 224 11.05 -5.09 -1.21
CA ALA A 224 10.20 -5.36 -2.37
C ALA A 224 10.64 -6.66 -3.08
N CYS A 225 11.93 -6.80 -3.36
CA CYS A 225 12.50 -8.01 -3.95
C CYS A 225 12.20 -9.24 -3.09
N SER A 226 12.47 -9.16 -1.77
CA SER A 226 12.18 -10.25 -0.83
C SER A 226 10.72 -10.68 -0.84
N THR A 227 9.78 -9.72 -0.89
CA THR A 227 8.34 -10.00 -0.87
C THR A 227 7.85 -10.57 -2.20
N ILE A 228 8.30 -10.01 -3.34
CA ILE A 228 7.95 -10.51 -4.67
C ILE A 228 8.49 -11.93 -4.89
N ALA A 229 9.78 -12.14 -4.65
CA ALA A 229 10.40 -13.45 -4.80
C ALA A 229 9.74 -14.50 -3.87
N GLN A 230 9.41 -14.11 -2.65
CA GLN A 230 8.72 -15.02 -1.72
C GLN A 230 7.29 -15.32 -2.17
N ASN A 231 6.56 -14.34 -2.71
CA ASN A 231 5.24 -14.56 -3.30
C ASN A 231 5.30 -15.57 -4.45
N LEU A 232 6.19 -15.34 -5.41
CA LEU A 232 6.38 -16.23 -6.57
C LEU A 232 6.69 -17.66 -6.10
N LYS A 233 7.61 -17.80 -5.17
CA LYS A 233 8.02 -19.09 -4.62
C LYS A 233 6.89 -19.78 -3.84
N ASP A 234 6.20 -19.07 -2.96
CA ASP A 234 5.17 -19.64 -2.10
C ASP A 234 3.92 -20.08 -2.90
N PHE A 235 3.55 -19.33 -3.94
CA PHE A 235 2.44 -19.70 -4.83
C PHE A 235 2.85 -20.59 -6.00
N GLY A 236 4.15 -20.89 -6.18
CA GLY A 236 4.66 -21.68 -7.30
C GLY A 236 4.37 -21.01 -8.64
N ARG A 237 4.64 -19.71 -8.74
CA ARG A 237 4.34 -18.86 -9.91
C ARG A 237 5.61 -18.24 -10.46
N GLU A 238 5.64 -18.05 -11.77
CA GLU A 238 6.63 -17.20 -12.44
C GLU A 238 6.06 -15.78 -12.59
N PRO A 239 6.89 -14.74 -12.83
CA PRO A 239 6.42 -13.36 -13.00
C PRO A 239 5.32 -13.20 -14.05
N GLU A 240 5.34 -13.99 -15.12
CA GLU A 240 4.37 -13.97 -16.22
C GLU A 240 2.98 -14.51 -15.83
N ALA A 241 2.87 -15.15 -14.67
CA ALA A 241 1.58 -15.53 -14.11
C ALA A 241 0.76 -14.32 -13.63
N TYR A 242 1.38 -13.16 -13.56
CA TYR A 242 0.75 -11.88 -13.29
C TYR A 242 0.76 -11.01 -14.56
N ASP A 243 -0.36 -10.36 -14.87
CA ASP A 243 -0.39 -9.36 -15.96
C ASP A 243 0.47 -8.14 -15.59
N GLN A 244 0.49 -7.80 -14.30
CA GLN A 244 1.35 -6.76 -13.75
C GLN A 244 1.84 -7.13 -12.35
N ILE A 245 3.08 -6.76 -12.03
CA ILE A 245 3.63 -6.67 -10.67
C ILE A 245 3.81 -5.18 -10.40
N ILE A 246 3.09 -4.63 -9.40
CA ILE A 246 3.05 -3.18 -9.19
C ILE A 246 3.52 -2.84 -7.78
N THR A 247 4.65 -2.13 -7.68
CA THR A 247 5.18 -1.62 -6.41
C THR A 247 4.56 -0.27 -6.02
N GLY A 248 4.66 0.08 -4.73
CA GLY A 248 4.01 1.25 -4.17
C GLY A 248 4.67 2.57 -4.55
N ASP A 249 5.97 2.70 -4.30
CA ASP A 249 6.64 3.99 -4.39
C ASP A 249 8.18 3.87 -4.43
N LEU A 250 8.69 2.89 -5.13
CA LEU A 250 10.13 2.74 -5.35
C LEU A 250 10.73 3.88 -6.18
N GLY A 251 9.94 4.46 -7.07
CA GLY A 251 10.39 5.42 -8.04
C GLY A 251 11.40 4.84 -9.02
N TYR A 252 11.95 5.67 -9.91
CA TYR A 252 12.87 5.23 -10.96
C TYR A 252 14.12 4.55 -10.42
N VAL A 253 14.72 5.10 -9.36
CA VAL A 253 15.96 4.55 -8.77
C VAL A 253 15.69 3.21 -8.11
N GLY A 254 14.66 3.13 -7.27
CA GLY A 254 14.33 1.90 -6.57
C GLY A 254 13.82 0.80 -7.50
N GLN A 255 13.10 1.16 -8.57
CA GLN A 255 12.67 0.21 -9.61
C GLN A 255 13.88 -0.47 -10.27
N GLN A 256 14.88 0.30 -10.68
CA GLN A 256 16.07 -0.27 -11.31
C GLN A 256 16.78 -1.24 -10.37
N ILE A 257 16.96 -0.85 -9.10
CA ILE A 257 17.59 -1.71 -8.08
C ILE A 257 16.75 -2.98 -7.84
N LEU A 258 15.43 -2.86 -7.80
CA LEU A 258 14.53 -4.01 -7.65
C LEU A 258 14.72 -5.00 -8.81
N LEU A 259 14.71 -4.52 -10.04
CA LEU A 259 14.85 -5.39 -11.23
C LEU A 259 16.18 -6.11 -11.23
N ASP A 260 17.28 -5.42 -10.88
CA ASP A 260 18.62 -6.04 -10.74
C ASP A 260 18.66 -7.11 -9.63
N PHE A 261 17.91 -6.90 -8.53
CA PHE A 261 17.83 -7.90 -7.46
C PHE A 261 16.97 -9.10 -7.85
N LEU A 262 15.86 -8.90 -8.54
CA LEU A 262 15.03 -10.00 -9.04
C LEU A 262 15.80 -10.87 -10.06
N GLU A 263 16.61 -10.26 -10.90
CA GLU A 263 17.49 -11.00 -11.82
C GLU A 263 18.50 -11.87 -11.06
N LYS A 264 19.10 -11.36 -9.98
CA LYS A 264 20.01 -12.14 -9.12
C LYS A 264 19.30 -13.28 -8.37
N GLU A 265 18.02 -13.13 -8.07
CA GLU A 265 17.16 -14.18 -7.50
C GLU A 265 16.72 -15.22 -8.55
N GLY A 266 17.08 -15.03 -9.83
CA GLY A 266 16.76 -15.94 -10.93
C GLY A 266 15.53 -15.56 -11.77
N TYR A 267 14.86 -14.45 -11.48
CA TYR A 267 13.69 -13.96 -12.23
C TYR A 267 14.15 -12.99 -13.31
N GLN A 268 14.49 -13.51 -14.50
CA GLN A 268 15.01 -12.70 -15.59
C GLN A 268 13.93 -11.86 -16.27
N ALA A 269 14.31 -10.62 -16.62
CA ALA A 269 13.56 -9.71 -17.48
C ALA A 269 12.06 -9.54 -17.06
N VAL A 270 11.81 -9.19 -15.80
CA VAL A 270 10.45 -8.85 -15.31
C VAL A 270 9.92 -7.62 -16.06
N LYS A 271 9.34 -7.85 -17.24
CA LYS A 271 8.86 -6.80 -18.17
C LYS A 271 7.51 -6.21 -17.77
N ASN A 272 6.76 -6.92 -16.94
CA ASN A 272 5.42 -6.56 -16.48
C ASN A 272 5.44 -5.82 -15.14
N HIS A 273 6.58 -5.20 -14.78
CA HIS A 273 6.69 -4.39 -13.57
C HIS A 273 6.30 -2.93 -13.83
N LYS A 274 5.53 -2.38 -12.90
CA LYS A 274 5.19 -0.96 -12.79
C LYS A 274 5.39 -0.47 -11.35
N ASP A 275 5.45 0.85 -11.17
CA ASP A 275 5.56 1.48 -9.85
C ASP A 275 4.58 2.65 -9.75
N CYS A 276 3.81 2.71 -8.65
CA CYS A 276 2.80 3.76 -8.48
C CYS A 276 3.42 5.15 -8.42
N GLY A 277 4.62 5.28 -7.81
CA GLY A 277 5.32 6.56 -7.75
C GLY A 277 5.75 7.07 -9.12
N ILE A 278 6.14 6.17 -10.03
CA ILE A 278 6.45 6.51 -11.43
C ILE A 278 5.19 6.89 -12.20
N LEU A 279 4.07 6.22 -11.94
CA LEU A 279 2.80 6.47 -12.63
C LEU A 279 2.13 7.78 -12.18
N MET A 280 2.42 8.26 -10.96
CA MET A 280 1.74 9.40 -10.34
C MET A 280 2.07 10.72 -11.02
N TYR A 281 3.34 10.93 -11.38
CA TYR A 281 3.82 12.21 -11.86
C TYR A 281 4.50 12.11 -13.23
N ASP A 282 4.42 13.18 -13.99
CA ASP A 282 5.23 13.38 -15.17
C ASP A 282 6.63 13.86 -14.78
N GLN A 283 7.65 13.05 -15.09
CA GLN A 283 9.02 13.32 -14.70
C GLN A 283 9.62 14.58 -15.33
N GLU A 284 9.18 14.93 -16.55
CA GLU A 284 9.74 16.05 -17.32
C GLU A 284 9.17 17.40 -16.87
N THR A 285 7.89 17.42 -16.49
CA THR A 285 7.16 18.67 -16.26
C THR A 285 6.88 18.98 -14.79
N GLN A 286 6.94 17.98 -13.89
CA GLN A 286 6.50 18.15 -12.50
C GLN A 286 7.62 18.22 -11.45
N ASP A 287 8.89 18.17 -11.82
CA ASP A 287 10.05 18.26 -10.89
C ASP A 287 9.92 17.34 -9.66
N THR A 288 9.63 16.07 -9.87
CA THR A 288 9.46 15.08 -8.80
C THR A 288 10.64 14.11 -8.69
N HIS A 289 11.68 14.28 -9.50
CA HIS A 289 12.91 13.50 -9.55
C HIS A 289 12.68 12.00 -9.67
N ALA A 290 12.76 11.24 -8.56
CA ALA A 290 12.57 9.79 -8.60
C ALA A 290 11.09 9.36 -8.73
N GLY A 291 10.14 10.28 -8.64
CA GLY A 291 8.70 10.01 -8.71
C GLY A 291 7.96 10.26 -7.41
N GLY A 292 6.74 9.74 -7.28
CA GLY A 292 5.90 9.88 -6.10
C GLY A 292 6.27 8.90 -4.98
N SER A 293 5.93 9.25 -3.73
CA SER A 293 6.14 8.42 -2.55
C SER A 293 4.97 8.57 -1.57
N GLY A 294 4.87 7.65 -0.63
CA GLY A 294 3.89 7.70 0.46
C GLY A 294 2.77 6.65 0.34
N CYS A 295 2.13 6.34 1.47
CA CYS A 295 1.01 5.39 1.45
C CYS A 295 -0.23 5.93 0.74
N GLY A 296 -0.38 7.26 0.64
CA GLY A 296 -1.38 7.90 -0.22
C GLY A 296 -1.10 7.70 -1.71
N CYS A 297 0.18 7.59 -2.13
CA CYS A 297 0.56 7.29 -3.51
C CYS A 297 -0.01 5.94 -3.96
N SER A 298 0.39 4.87 -3.28
CA SER A 298 -0.06 3.52 -3.61
C SER A 298 -1.58 3.36 -3.49
N ALA A 299 -2.20 4.00 -2.49
CA ALA A 299 -3.64 3.93 -2.26
C ALA A 299 -4.45 4.65 -3.35
N SER A 300 -4.03 5.86 -3.76
CA SER A 300 -4.71 6.62 -4.81
C SER A 300 -4.59 5.92 -6.17
N VAL A 301 -3.38 5.45 -6.53
CA VAL A 301 -3.17 4.71 -7.78
C VAL A 301 -3.91 3.37 -7.78
N LEU A 302 -3.99 2.69 -6.63
CA LEU A 302 -4.80 1.48 -6.50
C LEU A 302 -6.25 1.77 -6.86
N ALA A 303 -6.86 2.78 -6.20
CA ALA A 303 -8.28 3.10 -6.36
C ALA A 303 -8.63 3.70 -7.74
N GLY A 304 -7.80 4.64 -8.23
CA GLY A 304 -8.07 5.38 -9.47
C GLY A 304 -7.63 4.64 -10.74
N TYR A 305 -6.64 3.76 -10.67
CA TYR A 305 -6.07 3.14 -11.87
C TYR A 305 -6.06 1.61 -11.84
N ILE A 306 -5.46 1.00 -10.80
CA ILE A 306 -5.24 -0.46 -10.79
C ILE A 306 -6.58 -1.22 -10.73
N LEU A 307 -7.44 -0.87 -9.77
CA LEU A 307 -8.73 -1.55 -9.60
C LEU A 307 -9.66 -1.38 -10.82
N PRO A 308 -9.79 -0.20 -11.44
CA PRO A 308 -10.51 -0.06 -12.70
C PRO A 308 -9.97 -0.94 -13.83
N LYS A 309 -8.64 -1.05 -14.00
CA LYS A 309 -8.02 -1.92 -15.01
C LYS A 309 -8.32 -3.41 -14.80
N ILE A 310 -8.38 -3.85 -13.56
CA ILE A 310 -8.79 -5.22 -13.24
C ILE A 310 -10.31 -5.36 -13.44
N ALA A 311 -11.10 -4.41 -12.96
CA ALA A 311 -12.57 -4.49 -13.02
C ALA A 311 -13.16 -4.52 -14.43
N CYS A 312 -12.49 -3.88 -15.42
CA CYS A 312 -12.88 -3.94 -16.82
C CYS A 312 -12.31 -5.17 -17.55
N GLY A 313 -11.45 -5.95 -16.89
CA GLY A 313 -10.86 -7.18 -17.42
C GLY A 313 -9.61 -7.00 -18.26
N ASP A 314 -9.03 -5.76 -18.33
CA ASP A 314 -7.75 -5.51 -18.98
C ASP A 314 -6.63 -6.32 -18.34
N TRP A 315 -6.68 -6.45 -17.01
CA TRP A 315 -5.79 -7.29 -16.22
C TRP A 315 -6.59 -8.35 -15.46
N LYS A 316 -6.13 -9.58 -15.53
CA LYS A 316 -6.78 -10.72 -14.86
C LYS A 316 -6.16 -11.00 -13.50
N ARG A 317 -4.85 -10.77 -13.34
CA ARG A 317 -4.14 -10.98 -12.08
C ARG A 317 -3.02 -9.96 -11.92
N VAL A 318 -3.03 -9.28 -10.80
CA VAL A 318 -2.01 -8.29 -10.41
C VAL A 318 -1.42 -8.68 -9.06
N LEU A 319 -0.10 -8.61 -8.94
CA LEU A 319 0.58 -8.61 -7.65
C LEU A 319 0.86 -7.15 -7.26
N PHE A 320 0.09 -6.65 -6.31
CA PHE A 320 0.24 -5.31 -5.76
C PHE A 320 1.14 -5.35 -4.53
N VAL A 321 2.23 -4.58 -4.53
CA VAL A 321 3.30 -4.65 -3.53
C VAL A 321 3.64 -3.25 -3.01
N PRO A 322 2.79 -2.64 -2.17
CA PRO A 322 3.15 -1.42 -1.46
C PRO A 322 4.42 -1.58 -0.64
N THR A 323 5.31 -0.60 -0.78
CA THR A 323 6.65 -0.54 -0.19
C THR A 323 6.72 0.51 0.89
N GLY A 324 7.64 0.39 1.84
CA GLY A 324 7.79 1.35 2.92
C GLY A 324 9.23 1.42 3.45
N ALA A 325 9.71 2.63 3.71
CA ALA A 325 10.97 2.92 4.38
C ALA A 325 10.69 3.23 5.85
N LEU A 326 11.17 2.38 6.75
CA LEU A 326 10.91 2.49 8.18
C LEU A 326 11.91 3.46 8.82
N MET A 327 11.46 4.67 9.04
CA MET A 327 12.28 5.76 9.56
C MET A 327 11.48 6.61 10.54
N SER A 328 12.16 7.16 11.53
CA SER A 328 11.64 8.21 12.41
C SER A 328 12.65 9.34 12.51
N LYS A 329 12.23 10.52 12.97
CA LYS A 329 13.15 11.64 13.28
C LYS A 329 14.27 11.19 14.20
N VAL A 330 13.95 10.45 15.25
CA VAL A 330 14.92 10.00 16.25
C VAL A 330 15.94 9.06 15.60
N SER A 331 15.50 8.00 14.95
CA SER A 331 16.40 7.01 14.33
C SER A 331 17.29 7.64 13.25
N PHE A 332 16.75 8.58 12.48
CA PHE A 332 17.51 9.30 11.47
C PHE A 332 18.60 10.18 12.08
N TYR A 333 18.28 11.00 13.11
CA TYR A 333 19.25 11.86 13.76
C TYR A 333 20.31 11.09 14.56
N GLU A 334 19.99 9.87 15.02
CA GLU A 334 20.94 8.95 15.64
C GLU A 334 21.86 8.27 14.62
N GLY A 335 21.65 8.49 13.32
CA GLY A 335 22.45 7.90 12.24
C GLY A 335 22.20 6.41 12.02
N ASN A 336 21.02 5.92 12.40
CA ASN A 336 20.60 4.56 12.14
C ASN A 336 20.34 4.35 10.64
N SER A 337 20.34 3.10 10.19
CA SER A 337 19.92 2.72 8.84
C SER A 337 18.41 2.89 8.67
N VAL A 338 17.97 2.88 7.41
CA VAL A 338 16.56 2.94 7.01
C VAL A 338 16.14 1.56 6.46
N PRO A 339 15.60 0.68 7.31
CA PRO A 339 15.10 -0.61 6.83
C PRO A 339 13.87 -0.46 5.95
N GLY A 340 13.71 -1.40 5.00
CA GLY A 340 12.53 -1.50 4.15
C GLY A 340 11.55 -2.58 4.60
N ILE A 341 10.28 -2.42 4.22
CA ILE A 341 9.23 -3.43 4.31
C ILE A 341 8.34 -3.35 3.07
N ALA A 342 7.71 -4.47 2.68
CA ALA A 342 6.75 -4.49 1.59
C ALA A 342 5.66 -5.53 1.85
N GLN A 343 4.42 -5.24 1.42
CA GLN A 343 3.27 -6.12 1.61
C GLN A 343 2.72 -6.55 0.25
N GLY A 344 2.62 -7.86 0.00
CA GLY A 344 2.10 -8.40 -1.26
C GLY A 344 0.62 -8.76 -1.17
N VAL A 345 -0.18 -8.24 -2.09
CA VAL A 345 -1.62 -8.53 -2.23
C VAL A 345 -1.90 -9.02 -3.64
N VAL A 346 -2.46 -10.22 -3.77
CA VAL A 346 -2.86 -10.77 -5.06
C VAL A 346 -4.28 -10.34 -5.38
N LEU A 347 -4.41 -9.49 -6.38
CA LEU A 347 -5.67 -8.96 -6.91
C LEU A 347 -6.03 -9.73 -8.18
N GLU A 348 -7.25 -10.23 -8.27
CA GLU A 348 -7.73 -10.96 -9.44
C GLU A 348 -9.08 -10.41 -9.92
N TRP A 349 -9.25 -10.42 -11.23
CA TRP A 349 -10.55 -10.19 -11.84
C TRP A 349 -11.55 -11.23 -11.37
N ALA A 350 -12.72 -10.79 -10.96
CA ALA A 350 -13.83 -11.67 -10.67
C ALA A 350 -14.73 -11.72 -11.91
N ASP A 351 -14.78 -12.86 -12.58
CA ASP A 351 -15.69 -13.08 -13.68
C ASP A 351 -17.11 -12.88 -13.18
N GLY A 352 -17.85 -12.02 -13.86
CA GLY A 352 -19.07 -11.42 -13.34
C GLY A 352 -20.21 -12.43 -13.06
N GLU A 353 -20.09 -13.16 -11.97
CA GLU A 353 -21.27 -13.66 -11.27
C GLU A 353 -21.74 -12.57 -10.30
N VAL A 354 -22.36 -11.54 -10.87
CA VAL A 354 -23.24 -10.66 -10.11
C VAL A 354 -24.51 -11.46 -9.87
N GLU A 355 -24.58 -12.19 -8.76
CA GLU A 355 -25.88 -12.62 -8.27
C GLU A 355 -26.69 -11.36 -7.92
N GLU A 356 -27.59 -11.00 -8.82
CA GLU A 356 -28.70 -10.10 -8.53
C GLU A 356 -29.58 -10.80 -7.49
N SER A 357 -29.60 -10.28 -6.28
CA SER A 357 -30.62 -10.61 -5.28
C SER A 357 -31.07 -9.35 -4.57
#